data_0e24315947fe32b9ebd0974e3672da0b
#
_entry.id   0e24315947fe32b9ebd0974e3672da0b
#
_cell.length_a   1.000
_cell.length_b   1.000
_cell.length_c   1.000
_cell.angle_alpha   90.00
_cell.angle_beta   90.00
_cell.angle_gamma   90.00
#
_symmetry.space_group_name_H-M   'P 1'
#
loop_
_entity.id
_entity.type
_entity.pdbx_description
1 polymer ?
#
loop_
_entity_poly.entity_id
_entity_poly.type
_entity_poly.pdbx_seq_one_letter_code
_entity_poly.pdbx_strand_id
1 'polypeptide(L)'
;MGKTARQFNEIYNDYKKKFKKPVNQVAAFMTPGFSDEDFVDAFKKMYPDLWDDLQKQYLYWHDKNNTLIKYGKKSRYNFRKPYNFILDCSFHIRKNLRRNNLTSTFSDEERRKLERDIQTKSEANLKKRYEKYQKALYYVQEIEPQYASEFIDRYFKIYDLHEKLEIIRELSKYKSKKIIDFFYMVNTCTRNFSLKEE
;
A
#
# COMPACT_ATOMS: atom_id res chain seq x y z
N MET A 1 -2.61 18.50 16.10
CA MET A 1 -2.27 17.64 14.92
C MET A 1 -3.52 16.86 14.55
N GLY A 2 -4.01 16.94 13.30
CA GLY A 2 -5.24 16.25 12.90
C GLY A 2 -5.10 14.72 12.87
N LYS A 3 -6.22 13.98 13.04
CA LYS A 3 -6.28 12.50 13.07
C LYS A 3 -5.49 11.84 11.93
N THR A 4 -5.68 12.31 10.68
CA THR A 4 -5.00 11.76 9.49
C THR A 4 -3.47 11.98 9.51
N ALA A 5 -2.99 13.12 10.05
CA ALA A 5 -1.55 13.36 10.13
C ALA A 5 -0.89 12.47 11.19
N ARG A 6 -1.59 12.17 12.29
CA ARG A 6 -1.13 11.20 13.28
C ARG A 6 -1.06 9.79 12.69
N GLN A 7 -2.11 9.37 12.01
CA GLN A 7 -2.17 8.08 11.31
C GLN A 7 -1.05 7.94 10.27
N PHE A 8 -0.77 9.00 9.48
CA PHE A 8 0.35 9.01 8.53
C PHE A 8 1.68 8.74 9.22
N ASN A 9 1.98 9.45 10.31
CA ASN A 9 3.24 9.30 11.02
C ASN A 9 3.39 7.91 11.66
N GLU A 10 2.31 7.36 12.23
CA GLU A 10 2.29 6.01 12.77
C GLU A 10 2.61 4.98 11.68
N ILE A 11 1.89 5.01 10.55
CA ILE A 11 2.12 4.13 9.41
C ILE A 11 3.55 4.27 8.87
N TYR A 12 4.02 5.50 8.66
CA TYR A 12 5.35 5.73 8.12
C TYR A 12 6.46 5.17 9.03
N ASN A 13 6.32 5.32 10.34
CA ASN A 13 7.26 4.78 11.32
C ASN A 13 7.19 3.24 11.39
N ASP A 14 6.00 2.65 11.28
CA ASP A 14 5.84 1.20 11.27
C ASP A 14 6.45 0.58 10.02
N TYR A 15 6.33 1.25 8.86
CA TYR A 15 7.03 0.84 7.65
C TYR A 15 8.55 0.87 7.83
N LYS A 16 9.12 1.93 8.41
CA LYS A 16 10.55 1.97 8.72
C LYS A 16 11.01 0.81 9.60
N LYS A 17 10.22 0.46 10.62
CA LYS A 17 10.53 -0.69 11.48
C LYS A 17 10.42 -2.02 10.72
N LYS A 18 9.33 -2.20 9.94
CA LYS A 18 9.07 -3.40 9.13
C LYS A 18 10.19 -3.67 8.13
N PHE A 19 10.72 -2.63 7.50
CA PHE A 19 11.75 -2.75 6.47
C PHE A 19 13.17 -2.90 7.01
N LYS A 20 13.43 -2.63 8.30
CA LYS A 20 14.78 -2.72 8.88
C LYS A 20 15.42 -4.10 8.71
N LYS A 21 14.71 -5.19 9.02
CA LYS A 21 15.24 -6.55 8.87
C LYS A 21 15.46 -6.94 7.41
N PRO A 22 14.49 -6.78 6.48
CA PRO A 22 14.69 -7.04 5.06
C PRO A 22 15.87 -6.28 4.46
N VAL A 23 16.01 -4.99 4.74
CA VAL A 23 17.14 -4.16 4.27
C VAL A 23 18.48 -4.70 4.76
N ASN A 24 18.57 -5.11 6.02
CA ASN A 24 19.79 -5.72 6.57
C ASN A 24 20.11 -7.05 5.90
N GLN A 25 19.10 -7.85 5.57
CA GLN A 25 19.28 -9.11 4.88
C GLN A 25 19.80 -8.87 3.44
N VAL A 26 19.22 -7.95 2.68
CA VAL A 26 19.75 -7.58 1.36
C VAL A 26 21.20 -7.12 1.47
N ALA A 27 21.51 -6.27 2.44
CA ALA A 27 22.87 -5.76 2.65
C ALA A 27 23.90 -6.89 2.87
N ALA A 28 23.51 -7.99 3.54
CA ALA A 28 24.38 -9.15 3.75
C ALA A 28 24.68 -9.92 2.45
N PHE A 29 23.92 -9.70 1.38
CA PHE A 29 24.11 -10.34 0.06
C PHE A 29 24.88 -9.48 -0.94
N MET A 30 25.08 -8.20 -0.65
CA MET A 30 25.76 -7.31 -1.59
C MET A 30 27.25 -7.63 -1.69
N THR A 31 27.75 -7.61 -2.89
CA THR A 31 29.20 -7.71 -3.17
C THR A 31 29.84 -6.32 -3.08
N PRO A 32 31.15 -6.21 -2.78
CA PRO A 32 31.84 -4.93 -2.78
C PRO A 32 31.67 -4.21 -4.12
N GLY A 33 31.51 -2.87 -4.08
CA GLY A 33 31.35 -2.05 -5.28
C GLY A 33 29.93 -1.89 -5.81
N PHE A 34 28.91 -2.43 -5.13
CA PHE A 34 27.52 -2.29 -5.54
C PHE A 34 27.05 -0.82 -5.60
N SER A 35 26.20 -0.51 -6.56
CA SER A 35 25.52 0.77 -6.70
C SER A 35 24.25 0.85 -5.84
N ASP A 36 23.62 2.01 -5.79
CA ASP A 36 22.32 2.17 -5.14
C ASP A 36 21.21 1.46 -5.92
N GLU A 37 21.32 1.42 -7.24
CA GLU A 37 20.44 0.67 -8.14
C GLU A 37 20.53 -0.82 -7.86
N ASP A 38 21.74 -1.38 -7.80
CA ASP A 38 21.95 -2.81 -7.51
C ASP A 38 21.30 -3.22 -6.18
N PHE A 39 21.42 -2.35 -5.16
CA PHE A 39 20.82 -2.60 -3.86
C PHE A 39 19.28 -2.63 -3.92
N VAL A 40 18.67 -1.68 -4.61
CA VAL A 40 17.20 -1.63 -4.74
C VAL A 40 16.69 -2.78 -5.60
N ASP A 41 17.40 -3.15 -6.66
CA ASP A 41 17.00 -4.28 -7.52
C ASP A 41 17.15 -5.62 -6.80
N ALA A 42 18.20 -5.81 -6.01
CA ALA A 42 18.31 -6.96 -5.11
C ALA A 42 17.15 -7.00 -4.11
N PHE A 43 16.75 -5.85 -3.54
CA PHE A 43 15.59 -5.78 -2.65
C PHE A 43 14.30 -6.16 -3.35
N LYS A 44 14.02 -5.65 -4.55
CA LYS A 44 12.83 -5.99 -5.34
C LYS A 44 12.76 -7.49 -5.65
N LYS A 45 13.90 -8.07 -6.01
CA LYS A 45 14.02 -9.50 -6.32
C LYS A 45 13.77 -10.37 -5.09
N MET A 46 14.36 -10.04 -3.96
CA MET A 46 14.23 -10.81 -2.72
C MET A 46 12.89 -10.64 -2.01
N TYR A 47 12.29 -9.44 -2.11
CA TYR A 47 11.08 -9.06 -1.37
C TYR A 47 10.01 -8.42 -2.27
N PRO A 48 9.52 -9.13 -3.31
CA PRO A 48 8.51 -8.59 -4.21
C PRO A 48 7.19 -8.22 -3.49
N ASP A 49 6.82 -8.96 -2.43
CA ASP A 49 5.63 -8.68 -1.62
C ASP A 49 5.76 -7.37 -0.83
N LEU A 50 6.92 -7.08 -0.27
CA LEU A 50 7.17 -5.84 0.46
C LEU A 50 7.32 -4.65 -0.49
N TRP A 51 7.90 -4.87 -1.67
CA TRP A 51 7.99 -3.85 -2.70
C TRP A 51 6.60 -3.43 -3.20
N ASP A 52 5.73 -4.39 -3.52
CA ASP A 52 4.33 -4.13 -3.91
C ASP A 52 3.57 -3.36 -2.82
N ASP A 53 3.71 -3.79 -1.56
CA ASP A 53 3.09 -3.12 -0.41
C ASP A 53 3.57 -1.66 -0.27
N LEU A 54 4.87 -1.43 -0.44
CA LEU A 54 5.47 -0.09 -0.38
C LEU A 54 4.97 0.81 -1.52
N GLN A 55 4.84 0.27 -2.74
CA GLN A 55 4.28 1.00 -3.89
C GLN A 55 2.83 1.41 -3.64
N LYS A 56 2.00 0.51 -3.12
CA LYS A 56 0.59 0.79 -2.79
C LYS A 56 0.47 1.88 -1.73
N GLN A 57 1.29 1.84 -0.69
CA GLN A 57 1.30 2.88 0.34
C GLN A 57 1.75 4.23 -0.20
N TYR A 58 2.79 4.25 -1.04
CA TYR A 58 3.22 5.48 -1.69
C TYR A 58 2.10 6.09 -2.53
N LEU A 59 1.45 5.30 -3.39
CA LEU A 59 0.35 5.77 -4.23
C LEU A 59 -0.81 6.32 -3.41
N TYR A 60 -1.22 5.60 -2.36
CA TYR A 60 -2.28 6.05 -1.47
C TYR A 60 -2.02 7.42 -0.85
N TRP A 61 -0.82 7.66 -0.30
CA TRP A 61 -0.48 8.95 0.30
C TRP A 61 -0.22 10.05 -0.72
N HIS A 62 0.31 9.68 -1.88
CA HIS A 62 0.49 10.59 -3.01
C HIS A 62 -0.87 11.11 -3.49
N ASP A 63 -1.86 10.26 -3.66
CA ASP A 63 -3.21 10.66 -4.08
C ASP A 63 -3.91 11.52 -3.04
N LYS A 64 -3.71 11.22 -1.75
CA LYS A 64 -4.18 12.11 -0.67
C LYS A 64 -3.53 13.50 -0.73
N ASN A 65 -2.25 13.59 -1.02
CA ASN A 65 -1.58 14.88 -1.22
C ASN A 65 -2.10 15.61 -2.45
N ASN A 66 -2.27 14.93 -3.58
CA ASN A 66 -2.83 15.51 -4.80
C ASN A 66 -4.24 16.09 -4.54
N THR A 67 -5.04 15.37 -3.76
CA THR A 67 -6.35 15.87 -3.32
C THR A 67 -6.24 17.16 -2.51
N LEU A 68 -5.27 17.24 -1.56
CA LEU A 68 -5.05 18.47 -0.79
C LEU A 68 -4.64 19.65 -1.70
N ILE A 69 -3.72 19.41 -2.64
CA ILE A 69 -3.24 20.40 -3.59
C ILE A 69 -4.40 20.90 -4.48
N LYS A 70 -5.22 19.98 -4.99
CA LYS A 70 -6.41 20.31 -5.78
C LYS A 70 -7.37 21.27 -5.05
N TYR A 71 -7.42 21.21 -3.71
CA TYR A 71 -8.21 22.12 -2.88
C TYR A 71 -7.40 23.33 -2.35
N GLY A 72 -6.29 23.69 -2.99
CA GLY A 72 -5.46 24.83 -2.60
C GLY A 72 -4.74 24.68 -1.25
N LYS A 73 -4.65 23.46 -0.71
CA LYS A 73 -3.97 23.18 0.56
C LYS A 73 -2.53 22.74 0.32
N LYS A 74 -1.64 23.02 1.27
CA LYS A 74 -0.26 22.52 1.22
C LYS A 74 -0.20 21.00 1.37
N SER A 75 0.72 20.34 0.64
CA SER A 75 1.08 18.93 0.83
C SER A 75 1.48 18.68 2.29
N ARG A 76 0.99 17.57 2.87
CA ARG A 76 1.21 17.21 4.29
C ARG A 76 1.75 15.80 4.48
N TYR A 77 1.52 14.90 3.51
CA TYR A 77 1.79 13.46 3.63
C TYR A 77 2.90 13.05 2.68
N ASN A 78 4.14 13.45 3.00
CA ASN A 78 5.30 13.22 2.13
C ASN A 78 5.85 11.80 2.30
N PHE A 79 5.07 10.80 1.87
CA PHE A 79 5.56 9.44 1.78
C PHE A 79 6.63 9.39 0.68
N ARG A 80 7.82 8.90 1.02
CA ARG A 80 8.93 8.81 0.06
C ARG A 80 8.59 7.84 -1.08
N LYS A 81 9.07 8.15 -2.30
CA LYS A 81 9.02 7.19 -3.42
C LYS A 81 9.66 5.87 -2.99
N PRO A 82 9.15 4.71 -3.41
CA PRO A 82 9.65 3.40 -2.98
C PRO A 82 11.16 3.25 -3.06
N TYR A 83 11.75 3.65 -4.18
CA TYR A 83 13.20 3.67 -4.37
C TYR A 83 13.93 4.46 -3.26
N ASN A 84 13.54 5.71 -3.05
CA ASN A 84 14.17 6.57 -2.05
C ASN A 84 13.89 6.08 -0.61
N PHE A 85 12.72 5.49 -0.35
CA PHE A 85 12.40 4.91 0.95
C PHE A 85 13.36 3.78 1.32
N ILE A 86 13.65 2.87 0.39
CA ILE A 86 14.63 1.79 0.59
C ILE A 86 16.03 2.36 0.82
N LEU A 87 16.44 3.35 0.03
CA LEU A 87 17.73 4.01 0.21
C LEU A 87 17.85 4.71 1.58
N ASP A 88 16.79 5.39 2.04
CA ASP A 88 16.79 6.03 3.36
C ASP A 88 16.89 4.98 4.48
N CYS A 89 16.14 3.87 4.40
CA CYS A 89 16.18 2.79 5.38
C CYS A 89 17.55 2.07 5.41
N SER A 90 18.25 1.99 4.29
CA SER A 90 19.53 1.29 4.15
C SER A 90 20.76 2.21 4.27
N PHE A 91 20.59 3.51 4.44
CA PHE A 91 21.68 4.49 4.33
C PHE A 91 22.91 4.13 5.18
N HIS A 92 22.72 3.89 6.47
CA HIS A 92 23.85 3.62 7.37
C HIS A 92 24.55 2.30 7.05
N ILE A 93 23.79 1.24 6.75
CA ILE A 93 24.36 -0.07 6.46
C ILE A 93 25.12 -0.04 5.12
N ARG A 94 24.56 0.58 4.08
CA ARG A 94 25.23 0.73 2.78
C ARG A 94 26.52 1.55 2.90
N LYS A 95 26.48 2.65 3.68
CA LYS A 95 27.64 3.47 3.95
C LYS A 95 28.76 2.67 4.64
N ASN A 96 28.40 1.85 5.64
CA ASN A 96 29.35 1.02 6.36
C ASN A 96 29.95 -0.07 5.48
N LEU A 97 29.13 -0.75 4.66
CA LEU A 97 29.59 -1.78 3.71
C LEU A 97 30.60 -1.19 2.68
N ARG A 98 30.30 -0.05 2.11
CA ARG A 98 31.19 0.62 1.16
C ARG A 98 32.49 1.10 1.80
N ARG A 99 32.41 1.63 3.02
CA ARG A 99 33.60 2.15 3.73
C ARG A 99 34.58 1.04 4.14
N ASN A 100 34.04 -0.09 4.59
CA ASN A 100 34.85 -1.14 5.18
C ASN A 100 35.18 -2.26 4.19
N ASN A 101 34.72 -2.14 2.94
CA ASN A 101 34.87 -3.16 1.88
C ASN A 101 34.49 -4.57 2.36
N LEU A 102 33.47 -4.64 3.22
CA LEU A 102 33.05 -5.86 3.89
C LEU A 102 32.44 -6.81 2.86
N THR A 103 33.06 -7.97 2.77
CA THR A 103 32.45 -9.12 2.08
C THR A 103 31.51 -9.84 3.02
N SER A 104 30.45 -10.42 2.46
CA SER A 104 29.59 -11.33 3.22
C SER A 104 30.38 -12.51 3.76
N THR A 105 30.06 -12.95 4.97
CA THR A 105 30.62 -14.17 5.61
C THR A 105 30.06 -15.46 5.01
N PHE A 106 29.05 -15.37 4.15
CA PHE A 106 28.42 -16.52 3.51
C PHE A 106 29.19 -16.96 2.26
N SER A 107 29.27 -18.28 2.07
CA SER A 107 29.70 -18.84 0.79
C SER A 107 28.70 -18.46 -0.34
N ASP A 108 29.15 -18.54 -1.59
CA ASP A 108 28.25 -18.21 -2.71
C ASP A 108 27.06 -19.16 -2.80
N GLU A 109 27.21 -20.42 -2.40
CA GLU A 109 26.11 -21.40 -2.37
C GLU A 109 25.09 -21.08 -1.28
N GLU A 110 25.56 -20.81 -0.07
CA GLU A 110 24.69 -20.41 1.06
C GLU A 110 23.92 -19.15 0.74
N ARG A 111 24.60 -18.17 0.10
CA ARG A 111 24.00 -16.93 -0.35
C ARG A 111 22.87 -17.18 -1.34
N ARG A 112 23.12 -17.96 -2.40
CA ARG A 112 22.13 -18.31 -3.43
C ARG A 112 20.94 -19.11 -2.87
N LYS A 113 21.19 -20.01 -1.90
CA LYS A 113 20.14 -20.77 -1.23
C LYS A 113 19.24 -19.84 -0.41
N LEU A 114 19.82 -19.00 0.42
CA LEU A 114 19.09 -18.09 1.29
C LEU A 114 18.31 -17.05 0.49
N GLU A 115 18.88 -16.52 -0.61
CA GLU A 115 18.21 -15.63 -1.55
C GLU A 115 16.96 -16.30 -2.13
N ARG A 116 17.08 -17.52 -2.64
CA ARG A 116 15.95 -18.29 -3.19
C ARG A 116 14.88 -18.56 -2.14
N ASP A 117 15.26 -18.94 -0.93
CA ASP A 117 14.31 -19.20 0.15
C ASP A 117 13.50 -17.95 0.55
N ILE A 118 14.15 -16.79 0.60
CA ILE A 118 13.49 -15.52 0.89
C ILE A 118 12.55 -15.14 -0.27
N GLN A 119 13.03 -15.22 -1.51
CA GLN A 119 12.25 -14.90 -2.70
C GLN A 119 11.01 -15.79 -2.80
N THR A 120 11.17 -17.12 -2.66
CA THR A 120 10.05 -18.07 -2.72
C THR A 120 8.98 -17.77 -1.67
N LYS A 121 9.39 -17.44 -0.43
CA LYS A 121 8.44 -17.04 0.63
C LYS A 121 7.71 -15.75 0.29
N SER A 122 8.42 -14.77 -0.24
CA SER A 122 7.86 -13.47 -0.60
C SER A 122 6.87 -13.58 -1.77
N GLU A 123 7.21 -14.36 -2.80
CA GLU A 123 6.31 -14.65 -3.93
C GLU A 123 5.06 -15.40 -3.48
N ALA A 124 5.20 -16.40 -2.59
CA ALA A 124 4.07 -17.11 -2.03
C ALA A 124 3.12 -16.18 -1.23
N ASN A 125 3.68 -15.21 -0.50
CA ASN A 125 2.88 -14.20 0.20
C ASN A 125 2.13 -13.29 -0.78
N LEU A 126 2.80 -12.85 -1.84
CA LEU A 126 2.20 -12.03 -2.89
C LEU A 126 1.05 -12.78 -3.58
N LYS A 127 1.27 -14.05 -3.94
CA LYS A 127 0.26 -14.92 -4.54
C LYS A 127 -0.96 -15.11 -3.62
N LYS A 128 -0.74 -15.40 -2.33
CA LYS A 128 -1.85 -15.52 -1.35
C LYS A 128 -2.68 -14.23 -1.23
N ARG A 129 -2.03 -13.06 -1.26
CA ARG A 129 -2.74 -11.77 -1.24
C ARG A 129 -3.59 -11.59 -2.50
N TYR A 130 -3.04 -11.94 -3.66
CA TYR A 130 -3.75 -11.86 -4.93
C TYR A 130 -4.94 -12.80 -4.98
N GLU A 131 -4.77 -14.06 -4.56
CA GLU A 131 -5.87 -15.05 -4.47
C GLU A 131 -6.97 -14.60 -3.52
N LYS A 132 -6.59 -14.03 -2.36
CA LYS A 132 -7.57 -13.45 -1.42
C LYS A 132 -8.35 -12.29 -2.05
N TYR A 133 -7.68 -11.43 -2.78
CA TYR A 133 -8.31 -10.34 -3.50
C TYR A 133 -9.25 -10.84 -4.61
N GLN A 134 -8.83 -11.82 -5.40
CA GLN A 134 -9.67 -12.42 -6.44
C GLN A 134 -10.89 -13.12 -5.86
N LYS A 135 -10.75 -13.85 -4.75
CA LYS A 135 -11.89 -14.44 -4.04
C LYS A 135 -12.87 -13.38 -3.55
N ALA A 136 -12.38 -12.30 -2.98
CA ALA A 136 -13.22 -11.18 -2.53
C ALA A 136 -13.99 -10.56 -3.70
N LEU A 137 -13.35 -10.36 -4.87
CA LEU A 137 -14.00 -9.87 -6.08
C LEU A 137 -15.07 -10.84 -6.60
N TYR A 138 -14.80 -12.14 -6.55
CA TYR A 138 -15.76 -13.16 -6.99
C TYR A 138 -17.03 -13.13 -6.14
N TYR A 139 -16.91 -13.13 -4.81
CA TYR A 139 -18.06 -13.01 -3.91
C TYR A 139 -18.84 -11.71 -4.07
N VAL A 140 -18.15 -10.63 -4.41
CA VAL A 140 -18.74 -9.32 -4.66
C VAL A 140 -19.56 -9.27 -5.96
N GLN A 141 -19.20 -10.08 -6.98
CA GLN A 141 -19.91 -10.10 -8.27
C GLN A 141 -21.23 -10.88 -8.25
N GLU A 142 -21.41 -11.81 -7.32
CA GLU A 142 -22.59 -12.70 -7.30
C GLU A 142 -23.82 -12.12 -6.58
N ILE A 143 -23.65 -11.03 -5.81
CA ILE A 143 -24.76 -10.49 -5.00
C ILE A 143 -24.96 -9.01 -5.35
N GLU A 144 -25.67 -8.77 -6.45
CA GLU A 144 -26.16 -7.45 -6.80
C GLU A 144 -27.69 -7.44 -6.80
N PRO A 145 -28.35 -6.63 -5.94
CA PRO A 145 -29.78 -6.51 -5.96
C PRO A 145 -30.24 -5.80 -7.23
N GLN A 146 -31.34 -6.23 -7.81
CA GLN A 146 -31.87 -5.67 -9.07
C GLN A 146 -32.10 -4.15 -9.01
N TYR A 147 -32.40 -3.62 -7.83
CA TYR A 147 -32.64 -2.19 -7.60
C TYR A 147 -31.36 -1.37 -7.33
N ALA A 148 -30.18 -2.02 -7.30
CA ALA A 148 -28.93 -1.30 -6.95
C ALA A 148 -28.67 -0.09 -7.85
N SER A 149 -28.89 -0.22 -9.16
CA SER A 149 -28.69 0.87 -10.11
C SER A 149 -29.61 2.05 -9.84
N GLU A 150 -30.89 1.75 -9.59
CA GLU A 150 -31.91 2.76 -9.31
C GLU A 150 -31.60 3.51 -7.99
N PHE A 151 -31.18 2.82 -6.95
CA PHE A 151 -30.79 3.41 -5.68
C PHE A 151 -29.55 4.30 -5.82
N ILE A 152 -28.55 3.86 -6.58
CA ILE A 152 -27.35 4.65 -6.87
C ILE A 152 -27.71 5.94 -7.63
N ASP A 153 -28.52 5.82 -8.67
CA ASP A 153 -28.97 6.98 -9.47
C ASP A 153 -29.80 7.95 -8.61
N ARG A 154 -30.67 7.43 -7.77
CA ARG A 154 -31.48 8.20 -6.84
C ARG A 154 -30.60 8.95 -5.85
N TYR A 155 -29.57 8.32 -5.28
CA TYR A 155 -28.65 8.95 -4.33
C TYR A 155 -28.04 10.24 -4.87
N PHE A 156 -27.66 10.29 -6.14
CA PHE A 156 -27.07 11.49 -6.75
C PHE A 156 -28.07 12.58 -7.11
N LYS A 157 -29.36 12.24 -7.18
CA LYS A 157 -30.45 13.19 -7.53
C LYS A 157 -31.09 13.82 -6.32
N ILE A 158 -31.11 13.17 -5.17
CA ILE A 158 -31.74 13.68 -3.94
C ILE A 158 -30.79 14.58 -3.14
N TYR A 159 -31.36 15.53 -2.42
CA TYR A 159 -30.61 16.45 -1.55
C TYR A 159 -30.80 16.12 -0.07
N ASP A 160 -31.86 15.38 0.29
CA ASP A 160 -32.16 15.02 1.65
C ASP A 160 -31.14 14.05 2.22
N LEU A 161 -30.57 14.41 3.38
CA LEU A 161 -29.52 13.62 4.03
C LEU A 161 -30.05 12.29 4.56
N HIS A 162 -31.27 12.28 5.10
CA HIS A 162 -31.86 11.09 5.68
C HIS A 162 -32.12 10.02 4.62
N GLU A 163 -32.70 10.41 3.48
CA GLU A 163 -32.90 9.51 2.35
C GLU A 163 -31.56 8.98 1.81
N LYS A 164 -30.51 9.81 1.76
CA LYS A 164 -29.16 9.35 1.37
C LYS A 164 -28.60 8.29 2.31
N LEU A 165 -28.78 8.48 3.62
CA LEU A 165 -28.35 7.49 4.62
C LEU A 165 -29.12 6.19 4.50
N GLU A 166 -30.43 6.23 4.23
CA GLU A 166 -31.22 5.02 4.01
C GLU A 166 -30.74 4.23 2.79
N ILE A 167 -30.42 4.91 1.68
CA ILE A 167 -29.84 4.26 0.49
C ILE A 167 -28.50 3.61 0.82
N ILE A 168 -27.61 4.30 1.56
CA ILE A 168 -26.32 3.76 2.00
C ILE A 168 -26.53 2.51 2.86
N ARG A 169 -27.42 2.57 3.84
CA ARG A 169 -27.73 1.44 4.74
C ARG A 169 -28.29 0.24 3.97
N GLU A 170 -29.16 0.50 3.02
CA GLU A 170 -29.73 -0.58 2.20
C GLU A 170 -28.66 -1.24 1.33
N LEU A 171 -27.87 -0.44 0.59
CA LEU A 171 -26.83 -0.96 -0.29
C LEU A 171 -25.67 -1.61 0.47
N SER A 172 -25.42 -1.22 1.73
CA SER A 172 -24.36 -1.82 2.56
C SER A 172 -24.60 -3.30 2.91
N LYS A 173 -25.83 -3.79 2.76
CA LYS A 173 -26.18 -5.19 2.96
C LYS A 173 -25.64 -6.09 1.85
N TYR A 174 -25.23 -5.53 0.72
CA TYR A 174 -24.84 -6.25 -0.49
C TYR A 174 -23.38 -5.97 -0.87
N LYS A 175 -22.76 -6.92 -1.59
CA LYS A 175 -21.36 -6.86 -2.00
C LYS A 175 -21.23 -7.11 -3.49
N SER A 176 -21.65 -6.15 -4.32
CA SER A 176 -21.36 -6.16 -5.76
C SER A 176 -20.25 -5.18 -6.11
N LYS A 177 -19.59 -5.35 -7.24
CA LYS A 177 -18.58 -4.41 -7.75
C LYS A 177 -19.18 -3.01 -7.88
N LYS A 178 -20.38 -2.89 -8.41
CA LYS A 178 -21.09 -1.63 -8.61
C LYS A 178 -21.36 -0.89 -7.30
N ILE A 179 -21.76 -1.62 -6.26
CA ILE A 179 -22.00 -1.07 -4.92
C ILE A 179 -20.67 -0.61 -4.28
N ILE A 180 -19.59 -1.36 -4.46
CA ILE A 180 -18.27 -0.96 -3.97
C ILE A 180 -17.77 0.30 -4.66
N ASP A 181 -17.92 0.39 -5.99
CA ASP A 181 -17.56 1.57 -6.76
C ASP A 181 -18.39 2.78 -6.31
N PHE A 182 -19.69 2.58 -6.03
CA PHE A 182 -20.56 3.60 -5.45
C PHE A 182 -20.05 4.09 -4.08
N PHE A 183 -19.76 3.19 -3.15
CA PHE A 183 -19.20 3.57 -1.84
C PHE A 183 -17.84 4.25 -1.95
N TYR A 184 -17.02 3.83 -2.89
CA TYR A 184 -15.78 4.52 -3.19
C TYR A 184 -16.03 5.97 -3.65
N MET A 185 -16.99 6.20 -4.56
CA MET A 185 -17.38 7.55 -4.98
C MET A 185 -17.95 8.38 -3.82
N VAL A 186 -18.84 7.81 -3.01
CA VAL A 186 -19.39 8.50 -1.84
C VAL A 186 -18.27 8.91 -0.88
N ASN A 187 -17.33 8.01 -0.58
CA ASN A 187 -16.22 8.30 0.31
C ASN A 187 -15.24 9.35 -0.24
N THR A 188 -15.05 9.39 -1.56
CA THR A 188 -14.11 10.33 -2.19
C THR A 188 -14.74 11.68 -2.50
N CYS A 189 -16.03 11.72 -2.87
CA CYS A 189 -16.71 12.92 -3.36
C CYS A 189 -17.52 13.65 -2.28
N THR A 190 -17.99 12.97 -1.24
CA THR A 190 -18.78 13.62 -0.21
C THR A 190 -17.94 14.28 0.87
N ARG A 191 -18.36 15.46 1.31
CA ARG A 191 -17.79 16.19 2.44
C ARG A 191 -18.52 15.93 3.76
N ASN A 192 -19.67 15.25 3.71
CA ASN A 192 -20.48 14.97 4.88
C ASN A 192 -19.95 13.73 5.61
N PHE A 193 -19.47 13.92 6.84
CA PHE A 193 -18.92 12.84 7.66
C PHE A 193 -19.94 11.75 7.98
N SER A 194 -21.21 12.12 8.21
CA SER A 194 -22.27 11.15 8.51
C SER A 194 -22.52 10.15 7.38
N LEU A 195 -22.28 10.55 6.12
CA LEU A 195 -22.39 9.67 4.95
C LEU A 195 -21.18 8.74 4.75
N LYS A 196 -20.10 8.95 5.51
CA LYS A 196 -18.85 8.16 5.41
C LYS A 196 -18.69 7.12 6.50
N GLU A 197 -19.43 7.25 7.61
CA GLU A 197 -19.32 6.39 8.78
C GLU A 197 -20.36 5.25 8.76
N GLU A 198 -21.40 5.32 7.94
CA GLU A 198 -22.39 4.25 7.67
C GLU A 198 -21.85 3.24 6.63
#